data_23ecae9968bff7d29e8217476a9115e4
#
_entry.id   23ecae9968bff7d29e8217476a9115e4
#
_cell.length_a   1.000
_cell.length_b   1.000
_cell.length_c   1.000
_cell.angle_alpha   90.00
_cell.angle_beta   90.00
_cell.angle_gamma   90.00
#
_symmetry.space_group_name_H-M   'P 1'
#
loop_
_entity.id
_entity.type
_entity.pdbx_description
1 polymer ?
#
loop_
_entity_poly.entity_id
_entity_poly.type
_entity_poly.pdbx_seq_one_letter_code
_entity_poly.pdbx_strand_id
1 'polypeptide(L)'
;MAECPAFSAGEELARPIPLLLSSDLDEITAMNVDWLWYPYLPQNKITFMAGEPGVGKSYVCMAIASLLSAGRPYPILNGREPSQPPPARVLYLFAEDDPADTIRPRMEAMHADLSLITVANGATNVAGVYFSLDHLDLLTEIIERLKPSLVVFDPIESFMGACNPNAAEDVRPRLDHLAQLAERMKFAVLAIRHNRKATAENALHKAAGSIAWIAAGRSFLSCSPDPDHPNTPYNTYGIVSHVKCNLVAKGPSLKYAIREGVFSFDGLSTLTADDLIASPKRSGSTITALDTAKTFLREALAHGPRRSDELIKEAKEKHIAGRSNLFEAKKALDIEADKTTFAGGWLWRLPKEDDTGT
;
A
#
# COMPACT_ATOMS: atom_id res chain seq x y z
N MET A 1 5.65 -57.21 53.01
CA MET A 1 4.86 -57.06 51.80
C MET A 1 4.08 -55.79 52.03
N ALA A 2 4.48 -54.74 51.39
CA ALA A 2 3.81 -53.44 51.45
C ALA A 2 3.00 -53.29 50.13
N GLU A 3 1.70 -53.14 50.27
CA GLU A 3 0.77 -52.95 49.18
C GLU A 3 0.95 -51.58 48.54
N CYS A 4 1.10 -51.57 47.24
CA CYS A 4 1.13 -50.37 46.41
C CYS A 4 -0.30 -49.82 46.26
N PRO A 5 -0.62 -48.55 46.51
CA PRO A 5 -1.95 -48.01 46.28
C PRO A 5 -2.23 -47.90 44.79
N ALA A 6 -3.37 -48.46 44.37
CA ALA A 6 -3.87 -48.34 42.99
C ALA A 6 -4.14 -46.88 42.66
N PHE A 7 -3.54 -46.41 41.53
CA PHE A 7 -3.92 -45.17 40.89
C PHE A 7 -5.35 -45.27 40.37
N SER A 8 -6.24 -44.46 40.88
CA SER A 8 -7.59 -44.32 40.40
C SER A 8 -7.56 -43.72 38.99
N ALA A 9 -8.33 -44.34 38.09
CA ALA A 9 -8.50 -43.94 36.71
C ALA A 9 -8.92 -42.47 36.61
N GLY A 10 -8.28 -41.78 35.62
CA GLY A 10 -8.35 -40.36 35.41
C GLY A 10 -9.75 -39.78 35.31
N GLU A 11 -9.90 -38.64 35.90
CA GLU A 11 -10.89 -37.65 35.45
C GLU A 11 -10.58 -37.31 34.01
N GLU A 12 -11.37 -37.85 33.12
CA GLU A 12 -11.44 -37.43 31.71
C GLU A 12 -11.87 -35.97 31.72
N LEU A 13 -10.90 -35.05 31.56
CA LEU A 13 -11.18 -33.64 31.39
C LEU A 13 -12.24 -33.51 30.29
N ALA A 14 -13.47 -33.26 30.66
CA ALA A 14 -14.60 -33.06 29.76
C ALA A 14 -14.18 -32.02 28.73
N ARG A 15 -14.02 -32.45 27.48
CA ARG A 15 -13.78 -31.53 26.38
C ARG A 15 -14.89 -30.47 26.40
N PRO A 16 -14.56 -29.17 26.37
CA PRO A 16 -15.59 -28.14 26.39
C PRO A 16 -16.51 -28.39 25.17
N ILE A 17 -17.79 -28.61 25.45
CA ILE A 17 -18.81 -28.76 24.40
C ILE A 17 -18.86 -27.40 23.68
N PRO A 18 -18.68 -27.34 22.36
CA PRO A 18 -18.80 -26.09 21.63
C PRO A 18 -20.22 -25.54 21.80
N LEU A 19 -20.33 -24.38 22.46
CA LEU A 19 -21.60 -23.71 22.68
C LEU A 19 -21.92 -22.81 21.47
N LEU A 20 -23.05 -23.10 20.80
CA LEU A 20 -23.59 -22.18 19.79
C LEU A 20 -24.20 -20.98 20.51
N LEU A 21 -23.58 -19.79 20.33
CA LEU A 21 -24.15 -18.55 20.79
C LEU A 21 -25.33 -18.16 19.90
N SER A 22 -26.50 -18.00 20.46
CA SER A 22 -27.72 -17.60 19.76
C SER A 22 -28.40 -16.46 20.55
N SER A 23 -29.03 -15.54 19.81
CA SER A 23 -29.86 -14.47 20.36
C SER A 23 -31.06 -14.28 19.46
N ASP A 24 -32.20 -13.98 20.03
CA ASP A 24 -33.36 -13.62 19.25
C ASP A 24 -33.18 -12.23 18.63
N LEU A 25 -33.59 -12.06 17.38
CA LEU A 25 -33.29 -10.83 16.62
C LEU A 25 -34.00 -9.60 17.20
N ASP A 26 -35.13 -9.77 17.84
CA ASP A 26 -35.91 -8.71 18.51
C ASP A 26 -35.22 -8.22 19.80
N GLU A 27 -34.34 -8.99 20.40
CA GLU A 27 -33.50 -8.60 21.53
C GLU A 27 -32.28 -7.79 21.12
N ILE A 28 -31.91 -7.81 19.81
CA ILE A 28 -30.74 -7.14 19.29
C ILE A 28 -31.09 -5.70 18.94
N THR A 29 -30.47 -4.75 19.63
CA THR A 29 -30.60 -3.32 19.30
C THR A 29 -29.93 -3.01 17.97
N ALA A 30 -30.69 -2.45 17.02
CA ALA A 30 -30.16 -2.01 15.75
C ALA A 30 -29.15 -0.87 15.95
N MET A 31 -27.98 -0.99 15.35
CA MET A 31 -26.92 0.02 15.42
C MET A 31 -26.54 0.48 14.01
N ASN A 32 -26.25 1.76 13.86
CA ASN A 32 -25.66 2.29 12.64
C ASN A 32 -24.18 1.91 12.57
N VAL A 33 -23.68 1.80 11.35
CA VAL A 33 -22.25 1.64 11.11
C VAL A 33 -21.57 2.99 11.31
N ASP A 34 -20.61 3.06 12.22
CA ASP A 34 -19.77 4.22 12.39
C ASP A 34 -18.63 4.21 11.34
N TRP A 35 -18.19 5.40 10.95
CA TRP A 35 -17.20 5.60 9.90
C TRP A 35 -16.09 6.50 10.40
N LEU A 36 -14.85 6.05 10.20
CA LEU A 36 -13.70 6.91 10.34
C LEU A 36 -13.60 7.85 9.14
N TRP A 37 -13.86 7.34 7.94
CA TRP A 37 -13.96 8.09 6.69
C TRP A 37 -15.06 7.49 5.80
N TYR A 38 -16.26 8.11 5.81
CA TYR A 38 -17.38 7.63 4.99
C TYR A 38 -17.14 7.90 3.50
N PRO A 39 -17.46 6.97 2.61
CA PRO A 39 -17.89 5.57 2.82
C PRO A 39 -16.72 4.56 2.71
N TYR A 40 -15.46 5.00 2.84
CA TYR A 40 -14.27 4.19 2.52
C TYR A 40 -13.76 3.37 3.71
N LEU A 41 -13.74 3.95 4.90
CA LEU A 41 -13.09 3.38 6.08
C LEU A 41 -14.09 3.25 7.24
N PRO A 42 -14.81 2.12 7.34
CA PRO A 42 -15.72 1.86 8.43
C PRO A 42 -14.95 1.62 9.73
N GLN A 43 -15.51 2.09 10.85
CA GLN A 43 -15.00 1.82 12.18
C GLN A 43 -15.16 0.35 12.54
N ASN A 44 -14.27 -0.20 13.35
CA ASN A 44 -14.33 -1.56 13.88
C ASN A 44 -14.34 -2.67 12.81
N LYS A 45 -13.85 -2.37 11.60
CA LYS A 45 -13.85 -3.30 10.47
C LYS A 45 -12.52 -3.23 9.71
N ILE A 46 -12.27 -4.25 8.87
CA ILE A 46 -11.10 -4.29 8.02
C ILE A 46 -11.42 -3.66 6.66
N THR A 47 -10.59 -2.69 6.27
CA THR A 47 -10.50 -2.15 4.92
C THR A 47 -9.18 -2.57 4.31
N PHE A 48 -9.21 -3.13 3.12
CA PHE A 48 -8.01 -3.43 2.36
C PHE A 48 -7.76 -2.36 1.31
N MET A 49 -6.48 -2.05 1.10
CA MET A 49 -6.01 -1.20 0.01
C MET A 49 -5.02 -1.97 -0.85
N ALA A 50 -5.34 -2.17 -2.11
CA ALA A 50 -4.52 -2.92 -3.04
C ALA A 50 -4.04 -2.03 -4.21
N GLY A 51 -3.04 -2.48 -4.94
CA GLY A 51 -2.49 -1.77 -6.11
C GLY A 51 -1.12 -2.30 -6.49
N GLU A 52 -0.66 -1.96 -7.68
CA GLU A 52 0.67 -2.35 -8.16
C GLU A 52 1.77 -1.67 -7.30
N PRO A 53 2.99 -2.24 -7.23
CA PRO A 53 4.12 -1.55 -6.60
C PRO A 53 4.36 -0.16 -7.21
N GLY A 54 4.76 0.81 -6.39
CA GLY A 54 5.12 2.15 -6.85
C GLY A 54 3.96 3.10 -7.14
N VAL A 55 2.69 2.67 -7.01
CA VAL A 55 1.53 3.57 -7.22
C VAL A 55 1.25 4.52 -6.04
N GLY A 56 1.98 4.43 -4.92
CA GLY A 56 1.82 5.35 -3.79
C GLY A 56 0.85 4.88 -2.70
N LYS A 57 0.57 3.59 -2.56
CA LYS A 57 -0.31 3.03 -1.50
C LYS A 57 0.07 3.49 -0.10
N SER A 58 1.36 3.36 0.27
CA SER A 58 1.89 3.80 1.57
C SER A 58 1.66 5.30 1.78
N TYR A 59 1.86 6.13 0.74
CA TYR A 59 1.55 7.56 0.81
C TYR A 59 0.07 7.84 1.09
N VAL A 60 -0.85 7.11 0.45
CA VAL A 60 -2.30 7.24 0.72
C VAL A 60 -2.61 6.85 2.16
N CYS A 61 -2.05 5.75 2.67
CA CYS A 61 -2.26 5.32 4.07
C CYS A 61 -1.66 6.32 5.07
N MET A 62 -0.46 6.85 4.80
CA MET A 62 0.16 7.89 5.62
C MET A 62 -0.66 9.19 5.59
N ALA A 63 -1.24 9.57 4.44
CA ALA A 63 -2.12 10.73 4.34
C ALA A 63 -3.40 10.55 5.18
N ILE A 64 -4.04 9.38 5.11
CA ILE A 64 -5.20 9.06 5.95
C ILE A 64 -4.85 9.13 7.44
N ALA A 65 -3.72 8.55 7.84
CA ALA A 65 -3.21 8.60 9.21
C ALA A 65 -2.89 10.04 9.66
N SER A 66 -2.29 10.85 8.77
CA SER A 66 -1.95 12.24 9.04
C SER A 66 -3.17 13.12 9.21
N LEU A 67 -4.21 12.93 8.38
CA LEU A 67 -5.48 13.64 8.51
C LEU A 67 -6.16 13.29 9.84
N LEU A 68 -6.19 12.02 10.22
CA LEU A 68 -6.78 11.56 11.48
C LEU A 68 -6.03 12.11 12.69
N SER A 69 -4.70 11.98 12.73
CA SER A 69 -3.91 12.42 13.87
C SER A 69 -4.05 13.93 14.11
N ALA A 70 -4.11 14.72 13.04
CA ALA A 70 -4.25 16.17 13.11
C ALA A 70 -5.74 16.65 13.23
N GLY A 71 -6.73 15.75 13.24
CA GLY A 71 -8.14 16.11 13.26
C GLY A 71 -8.56 16.95 12.05
N ARG A 72 -7.93 16.72 10.90
CA ARG A 72 -8.25 17.44 9.66
C ARG A 72 -9.32 16.73 8.85
N PRO A 73 -10.13 17.47 8.07
CA PRO A 73 -11.18 16.88 7.27
C PRO A 73 -10.63 15.95 6.19
N TYR A 74 -11.28 14.81 6.00
CA TYR A 74 -11.08 13.96 4.86
C TYR A 74 -11.61 14.61 3.57
N PRO A 75 -11.17 14.18 2.37
CA PRO A 75 -11.68 14.71 1.12
C PRO A 75 -13.21 14.71 1.04
N ILE A 76 -13.77 15.80 0.50
CA ILE A 76 -15.21 16.02 0.36
C ILE A 76 -15.78 15.07 -0.70
N LEU A 77 -16.96 14.50 -0.41
CA LEU A 77 -17.69 13.62 -1.28
C LEU A 77 -19.08 14.19 -1.59
N ASN A 78 -19.28 14.59 -2.86
CA ASN A 78 -20.59 14.85 -3.46
C ASN A 78 -21.63 15.56 -2.54
N GLY A 79 -21.36 16.79 -2.13
CA GLY A 79 -22.31 17.64 -1.43
C GLY A 79 -22.60 17.28 0.03
N ARG A 80 -21.85 16.33 0.62
CA ARG A 80 -21.85 16.12 2.07
C ARG A 80 -20.75 16.96 2.71
N GLU A 81 -21.01 17.43 3.92
CA GLU A 81 -19.97 18.04 4.74
C GLU A 81 -18.79 17.10 4.89
N PRO A 82 -17.54 17.61 4.84
CA PRO A 82 -16.35 16.79 5.03
C PRO A 82 -16.44 16.07 6.37
N SER A 83 -16.17 14.78 6.37
CA SER A 83 -15.99 14.05 7.63
C SER A 83 -14.72 14.57 8.30
N GLN A 84 -14.87 15.28 9.41
CA GLN A 84 -13.77 15.76 10.24
C GLN A 84 -13.83 15.03 11.57
N PRO A 85 -13.07 13.92 11.70
CA PRO A 85 -12.99 13.24 12.99
C PRO A 85 -12.20 14.10 13.99
N PRO A 86 -12.43 13.94 15.30
CA PRO A 86 -11.54 14.50 16.30
C PRO A 86 -10.13 13.90 16.12
N PRO A 87 -9.07 14.62 16.53
CA PRO A 87 -7.72 14.05 16.53
C PRO A 87 -7.68 12.72 17.29
N ALA A 88 -7.08 11.70 16.70
CA ALA A 88 -7.08 10.37 17.28
C ALA A 88 -5.75 9.63 17.02
N ARG A 89 -5.44 8.68 17.90
CA ARG A 89 -4.21 7.89 17.80
C ARG A 89 -4.25 6.91 16.65
N VAL A 90 -3.10 6.77 16.01
CA VAL A 90 -2.83 5.80 14.95
C VAL A 90 -1.70 4.87 15.38
N LEU A 91 -1.89 3.57 15.21
CA LEU A 91 -0.82 2.59 15.26
C LEU A 91 -0.47 2.20 13.81
N TYR A 92 0.75 2.53 13.36
CA TYR A 92 1.22 2.25 12.01
C TYR A 92 2.25 1.13 12.04
N LEU A 93 1.85 -0.07 11.60
CA LEU A 93 2.69 -1.25 11.49
C LEU A 93 3.31 -1.29 10.09
N PHE A 94 4.63 -1.27 10.02
CA PHE A 94 5.38 -1.24 8.77
C PHE A 94 6.44 -2.36 8.74
N ALA A 95 6.86 -2.76 7.54
CA ALA A 95 7.86 -3.80 7.37
C ALA A 95 8.98 -3.45 6.37
N GLU A 96 8.75 -2.52 5.46
CA GLU A 96 9.65 -2.25 4.34
C GLU A 96 10.36 -0.89 4.46
N ASP A 97 9.67 0.14 4.91
CA ASP A 97 10.21 1.51 4.99
C ASP A 97 10.95 1.77 6.33
N ASP A 98 11.97 2.64 6.33
CA ASP A 98 12.63 3.09 7.56
C ASP A 98 11.82 4.21 8.23
N PRO A 99 11.63 4.16 9.57
CA PRO A 99 10.84 5.18 10.27
C PRO A 99 11.50 6.57 10.29
N ALA A 100 12.83 6.66 10.29
CA ALA A 100 13.55 7.91 10.46
C ALA A 100 13.78 8.65 9.14
N ASP A 101 14.13 7.93 8.08
CA ASP A 101 14.46 8.53 6.79
C ASP A 101 13.28 8.54 5.80
N THR A 102 12.26 7.73 6.04
CA THR A 102 11.14 7.56 5.10
C THR A 102 9.79 7.90 5.71
N ILE A 103 9.35 7.23 6.78
CA ILE A 103 7.97 7.39 7.30
C ILE A 103 7.80 8.77 7.95
N ARG A 104 8.69 9.14 8.86
CA ARG A 104 8.60 10.40 9.59
C ARG A 104 8.66 11.62 8.67
N PRO A 105 9.61 11.77 7.72
CA PRO A 105 9.65 12.93 6.83
C PRO A 105 8.38 13.06 5.96
N ARG A 106 7.83 11.93 5.49
CA ARG A 106 6.59 11.94 4.72
C ARG A 106 5.40 12.41 5.54
N MET A 107 5.25 11.92 6.79
CA MET A 107 4.16 12.33 7.67
C MET A 107 4.30 13.79 8.13
N GLU A 108 5.53 14.27 8.35
CA GLU A 108 5.80 15.71 8.62
C GLU A 108 5.37 16.58 7.43
N ALA A 109 5.73 16.20 6.21
CA ALA A 109 5.31 16.89 4.99
C ALA A 109 3.79 16.90 4.78
N MET A 110 3.08 15.91 5.32
CA MET A 110 1.62 15.82 5.34
C MET A 110 0.99 16.50 6.55
N HIS A 111 1.77 17.22 7.38
CA HIS A 111 1.32 17.93 8.59
C HIS A 111 0.58 17.03 9.59
N ALA A 112 1.09 15.81 9.83
CA ALA A 112 0.57 14.92 10.85
C ALA A 112 0.84 15.44 12.27
N ASP A 113 -0.05 15.15 13.22
CA ASP A 113 0.32 15.23 14.63
C ASP A 113 1.10 13.96 15.02
N LEU A 114 2.43 14.07 15.01
CA LEU A 114 3.31 12.95 15.29
C LEU A 114 3.18 12.43 16.73
N SER A 115 2.68 13.22 17.67
CA SER A 115 2.45 12.78 19.05
C SER A 115 1.32 11.76 19.18
N LEU A 116 0.45 11.70 18.17
CA LEU A 116 -0.66 10.75 18.05
C LEU A 116 -0.37 9.58 17.11
N ILE A 117 0.83 9.50 16.53
CA ILE A 117 1.22 8.38 15.66
C ILE A 117 2.29 7.53 16.35
N THR A 118 1.97 6.29 16.58
CA THR A 118 2.94 5.29 17.04
C THR A 118 3.28 4.38 15.87
N VAL A 119 4.57 4.26 15.55
CA VAL A 119 5.06 3.32 14.55
C VAL A 119 5.63 2.07 15.21
N ALA A 120 5.41 0.91 14.61
CA ALA A 120 6.02 -0.35 15.05
C ALA A 120 6.38 -1.18 13.81
N ASN A 121 7.62 -1.65 13.79
CA ASN A 121 8.02 -2.67 12.83
C ASN A 121 7.77 -4.06 13.41
N GLY A 122 7.72 -5.08 12.58
CA GLY A 122 7.62 -6.47 13.02
C GLY A 122 8.83 -6.96 13.81
N ALA A 123 9.67 -6.04 14.34
CA ALA A 123 10.89 -6.35 15.02
C ALA A 123 10.66 -7.16 16.31
N THR A 124 11.62 -8.01 16.57
CA THR A 124 11.67 -9.02 17.59
C THR A 124 11.42 -8.49 19.01
N ASN A 125 10.68 -9.26 19.78
CA ASN A 125 10.82 -9.24 21.23
C ASN A 125 12.23 -9.73 21.60
N VAL A 126 12.57 -9.68 22.88
CA VAL A 126 13.87 -10.14 23.44
C VAL A 126 14.22 -11.60 23.06
N ALA A 127 13.25 -12.39 22.62
CA ALA A 127 13.41 -13.77 22.18
C ALA A 127 13.63 -13.96 20.66
N GLY A 128 13.71 -12.88 19.88
CA GLY A 128 13.92 -12.96 18.44
C GLY A 128 12.68 -13.35 17.61
N VAL A 129 11.49 -13.26 18.18
CA VAL A 129 10.22 -13.58 17.51
C VAL A 129 9.67 -12.33 16.84
N TYR A 130 9.46 -12.37 15.51
CA TYR A 130 8.78 -11.29 14.79
C TYR A 130 7.29 -11.29 15.13
N PHE A 131 6.73 -10.09 15.30
CA PHE A 131 5.28 -9.95 15.44
C PHE A 131 4.57 -10.44 14.18
N SER A 132 3.57 -11.27 14.38
CA SER A 132 2.65 -11.71 13.33
C SER A 132 1.24 -11.86 13.88
N LEU A 133 0.26 -12.00 13.00
CA LEU A 133 -1.14 -12.25 13.38
C LEU A 133 -1.37 -13.61 14.08
N ASP A 134 -0.33 -14.44 14.19
CA ASP A 134 -0.32 -15.63 15.05
C ASP A 134 -0.20 -15.27 16.55
N HIS A 135 0.23 -14.03 16.87
CA HIS A 135 0.50 -13.53 18.24
C HIS A 135 -0.36 -12.27 18.50
N LEU A 136 -1.68 -12.39 18.41
CA LEU A 136 -2.62 -11.28 18.63
C LEU A 136 -2.65 -10.77 20.07
N ASP A 137 -2.15 -11.50 21.01
CA ASP A 137 -1.90 -11.08 22.40
C ASP A 137 -0.97 -9.87 22.47
N LEU A 138 0.13 -9.86 21.71
CA LEU A 138 1.05 -8.73 21.62
C LEU A 138 0.38 -7.49 20.99
N LEU A 139 -0.43 -7.70 19.95
CA LEU A 139 -1.22 -6.62 19.35
C LEU A 139 -2.27 -6.09 20.32
N THR A 140 -2.92 -6.98 21.07
CA THR A 140 -3.92 -6.61 22.07
C THR A 140 -3.30 -5.72 23.15
N GLU A 141 -2.14 -6.11 23.70
CA GLU A 141 -1.44 -5.34 24.72
C GLU A 141 -1.09 -3.91 24.27
N ILE A 142 -0.55 -3.76 23.06
CA ILE A 142 -0.23 -2.43 22.52
C ILE A 142 -1.49 -1.59 22.25
N ILE A 143 -2.57 -2.21 21.76
CA ILE A 143 -3.85 -1.53 21.52
C ILE A 143 -4.49 -1.09 22.85
N GLU A 144 -4.49 -1.92 23.90
CA GLU A 144 -5.00 -1.54 25.22
C GLU A 144 -4.29 -0.33 25.79
N ARG A 145 -2.99 -0.26 25.63
CA ARG A 145 -2.16 0.86 26.09
C ARG A 145 -2.38 2.13 25.27
N LEU A 146 -2.41 2.02 23.94
CA LEU A 146 -2.48 3.17 23.02
C LEU A 146 -3.91 3.64 22.75
N LYS A 147 -4.88 2.74 22.75
CA LYS A 147 -6.28 2.96 22.36
C LYS A 147 -6.38 3.69 20.99
N PRO A 148 -5.76 3.15 19.92
CA PRO A 148 -5.79 3.79 18.62
C PRO A 148 -7.19 3.71 18.01
N SER A 149 -7.59 4.73 17.24
CA SER A 149 -8.79 4.66 16.41
C SER A 149 -8.52 4.00 15.05
N LEU A 150 -7.27 3.96 14.62
CA LEU A 150 -6.81 3.35 13.37
C LEU A 150 -5.55 2.51 13.58
N VAL A 151 -5.57 1.29 13.07
CA VAL A 151 -4.38 0.44 12.94
C VAL A 151 -4.10 0.23 11.44
N VAL A 152 -2.90 0.61 10.99
CA VAL A 152 -2.45 0.44 9.61
C VAL A 152 -1.47 -0.71 9.54
N PHE A 153 -1.59 -1.57 8.52
CA PHE A 153 -0.61 -2.61 8.17
C PHE A 153 -0.02 -2.31 6.79
N ASP A 154 1.30 -2.12 6.72
CA ASP A 154 2.01 -1.74 5.48
C ASP A 154 3.25 -2.59 5.23
N PRO A 155 3.16 -3.66 4.44
CA PRO A 155 1.94 -4.37 4.00
C PRO A 155 1.52 -5.48 4.99
N ILE A 156 0.24 -5.89 4.96
CA ILE A 156 -0.29 -6.92 5.88
C ILE A 156 0.35 -8.29 5.65
N GLU A 157 0.78 -8.61 4.43
CA GLU A 157 1.44 -9.86 4.11
C GLU A 157 2.66 -10.13 4.99
N SER A 158 3.39 -9.08 5.36
CA SER A 158 4.58 -9.17 6.23
C SER A 158 4.25 -9.58 7.67
N PHE A 159 2.98 -9.47 8.06
CA PHE A 159 2.50 -9.80 9.41
C PHE A 159 1.66 -11.07 9.47
N MET A 160 1.55 -11.81 8.36
CA MET A 160 0.73 -13.03 8.32
C MET A 160 1.35 -14.23 9.03
N GLY A 161 2.63 -14.17 9.43
CA GLY A 161 3.31 -15.29 10.05
C GLY A 161 3.62 -16.44 9.08
N ALA A 162 3.73 -17.65 9.62
CA ALA A 162 4.04 -18.84 8.83
C ALA A 162 2.76 -19.37 8.13
N CYS A 163 2.25 -18.61 7.14
CA CYS A 163 1.09 -19.03 6.36
C CYS A 163 1.34 -18.93 4.85
N ASN A 164 0.59 -19.72 4.09
CA ASN A 164 0.50 -19.50 2.65
C ASN A 164 -0.54 -18.42 2.36
N PRO A 165 -0.16 -17.21 1.92
CA PRO A 165 -1.11 -16.10 1.70
C PRO A 165 -2.13 -16.38 0.58
N ASN A 166 -2.03 -17.55 -0.06
CA ASN A 166 -2.89 -18.01 -1.14
C ASN A 166 -3.87 -19.08 -0.70
N ALA A 167 -3.60 -19.74 0.42
CA ALA A 167 -4.46 -20.76 1.00
C ALA A 167 -5.52 -20.06 1.87
N ALA A 168 -6.78 -20.27 1.51
CA ALA A 168 -7.88 -19.63 2.24
C ALA A 168 -7.98 -20.14 3.68
N GLU A 169 -7.64 -21.39 3.89
CA GLU A 169 -7.58 -22.06 5.19
C GLU A 169 -6.54 -21.44 6.14
N ASP A 170 -5.44 -20.93 5.60
CA ASP A 170 -4.40 -20.27 6.39
C ASP A 170 -4.73 -18.79 6.69
N VAL A 171 -5.26 -18.10 5.69
CA VAL A 171 -5.51 -16.65 5.75
C VAL A 171 -6.75 -16.33 6.57
N ARG A 172 -7.84 -17.11 6.39
CA ARG A 172 -9.15 -16.81 6.94
C ARG A 172 -9.17 -16.71 8.47
N PRO A 173 -8.61 -17.68 9.23
CA PRO A 173 -8.65 -17.61 10.69
C PRO A 173 -7.95 -16.37 11.24
N ARG A 174 -6.79 -15.99 10.67
CA ARG A 174 -6.02 -14.81 11.10
C ARG A 174 -6.80 -13.53 10.90
N LEU A 175 -7.44 -13.38 9.74
CA LEU A 175 -8.24 -12.19 9.43
C LEU A 175 -9.54 -12.14 10.25
N ASP A 176 -10.17 -13.28 10.51
CA ASP A 176 -11.38 -13.37 11.35
C ASP A 176 -11.02 -12.97 12.81
N HIS A 177 -9.89 -13.42 13.34
CA HIS A 177 -9.41 -13.03 14.67
C HIS A 177 -9.05 -11.52 14.73
N LEU A 178 -8.39 -10.99 13.69
CA LEU A 178 -8.12 -9.55 13.60
C LEU A 178 -9.42 -8.73 13.54
N ALA A 179 -10.42 -9.19 12.78
CA ALA A 179 -11.72 -8.53 12.70
C ALA A 179 -12.46 -8.52 14.04
N GLN A 180 -12.44 -9.66 14.76
CA GLN A 180 -13.01 -9.76 16.10
C GLN A 180 -12.29 -8.83 17.10
N LEU A 181 -10.97 -8.75 17.02
CA LEU A 181 -10.18 -7.84 17.85
C LEU A 181 -10.54 -6.38 17.56
N ALA A 182 -10.63 -6.00 16.28
CA ALA A 182 -11.01 -4.66 15.86
C ALA A 182 -12.42 -4.27 16.35
N GLU A 183 -13.37 -5.21 16.30
CA GLU A 183 -14.73 -4.98 16.79
C GLU A 183 -14.80 -4.86 18.30
N ARG A 184 -14.09 -5.73 19.03
CA ARG A 184 -14.04 -5.72 20.49
C ARG A 184 -13.37 -4.48 21.05
N MET A 185 -12.27 -4.05 20.45
CA MET A 185 -11.44 -2.94 20.94
C MET A 185 -11.70 -1.60 20.25
N LYS A 186 -12.67 -1.58 19.31
CA LYS A 186 -13.21 -0.36 18.70
C LYS A 186 -12.20 0.44 17.87
N PHE A 187 -11.41 -0.21 17.01
CA PHE A 187 -10.52 0.45 16.06
C PHE A 187 -10.79 0.03 14.62
N ALA A 188 -10.55 0.92 13.68
CA ALA A 188 -10.54 0.60 12.25
C ALA A 188 -9.22 -0.05 11.83
N VAL A 189 -9.26 -0.97 10.88
CA VAL A 189 -8.05 -1.54 10.26
C VAL A 189 -7.97 -1.08 8.81
N LEU A 190 -6.82 -0.52 8.42
CA LEU A 190 -6.45 -0.24 7.03
C LEU A 190 -5.22 -1.08 6.68
N ALA A 191 -5.37 -2.03 5.77
CA ALA A 191 -4.32 -2.98 5.45
C ALA A 191 -3.93 -2.91 3.97
N ILE A 192 -2.68 -2.56 3.69
CA ILE A 192 -2.13 -2.57 2.34
C ILE A 192 -1.89 -4.00 1.89
N ARG A 193 -2.24 -4.27 0.61
CA ARG A 193 -1.95 -5.50 -0.08
C ARG A 193 -1.24 -5.25 -1.40
N HIS A 194 -0.34 -6.16 -1.76
CA HIS A 194 0.25 -6.17 -3.09
C HIS A 194 -0.64 -6.93 -4.08
N ASN A 195 -0.88 -6.32 -5.26
CA ASN A 195 -1.58 -7.01 -6.34
C ASN A 195 -0.77 -8.21 -6.81
N ARG A 196 -1.44 -9.33 -7.08
CA ARG A 196 -0.83 -10.44 -7.79
C ARG A 196 -0.66 -10.11 -9.28
N LYS A 197 0.40 -10.66 -9.88
CA LYS A 197 0.67 -10.60 -11.34
C LYS A 197 -0.32 -11.44 -12.16
N ALA A 198 -1.53 -11.73 -11.66
CA ALA A 198 -2.53 -12.50 -12.37
C ALA A 198 -3.34 -11.60 -13.32
N THR A 199 -3.64 -12.11 -14.50
CA THR A 199 -4.65 -11.57 -15.42
C THR A 199 -6.02 -11.82 -14.82
N ALA A 200 -6.51 -10.90 -13.98
CA ALA A 200 -7.86 -11.00 -13.44
C ALA A 200 -8.82 -10.12 -14.26
N GLU A 201 -9.99 -10.64 -14.54
CA GLU A 201 -11.02 -10.01 -15.37
C GLU A 201 -11.70 -8.82 -14.69
N ASN A 202 -11.62 -8.70 -13.36
CA ASN A 202 -12.21 -7.58 -12.62
C ASN A 202 -11.31 -7.05 -11.50
N ALA A 203 -11.59 -5.81 -11.07
CA ALA A 203 -10.81 -5.07 -10.08
C ALA A 203 -10.74 -5.79 -8.73
N LEU A 204 -11.82 -6.39 -8.28
CA LEU A 204 -11.88 -7.05 -6.97
C LEU A 204 -10.97 -8.28 -6.91
N HIS A 205 -10.99 -9.14 -7.92
CA HIS A 205 -10.13 -10.32 -7.96
C HIS A 205 -8.65 -9.96 -8.16
N LYS A 206 -8.37 -8.90 -8.93
CA LYS A 206 -6.99 -8.38 -9.06
C LYS A 206 -6.47 -7.84 -7.73
N ALA A 207 -7.30 -7.09 -7.01
CA ALA A 207 -6.93 -6.48 -5.74
C ALA A 207 -6.82 -7.49 -4.59
N ALA A 208 -7.73 -8.46 -4.54
CA ALA A 208 -7.85 -9.35 -3.39
C ALA A 208 -7.11 -10.69 -3.53
N GLY A 209 -6.87 -11.17 -4.76
CA GLY A 209 -6.19 -12.44 -5.02
C GLY A 209 -7.02 -13.66 -4.63
N SER A 210 -7.16 -13.99 -3.34
CA SER A 210 -7.99 -15.12 -2.88
C SER A 210 -9.32 -14.67 -2.30
N ILE A 211 -10.32 -15.54 -2.34
CA ILE A 211 -11.67 -15.31 -1.79
C ILE A 211 -11.63 -15.01 -0.28
N ALA A 212 -10.65 -15.54 0.46
CA ALA A 212 -10.52 -15.33 1.89
C ALA A 212 -10.35 -13.84 2.24
N TRP A 213 -9.54 -13.10 1.49
CA TRP A 213 -9.36 -11.67 1.66
C TRP A 213 -10.63 -10.89 1.35
N ILE A 214 -11.31 -11.27 0.23
CA ILE A 214 -12.58 -10.63 -0.15
C ILE A 214 -13.64 -10.81 0.93
N ALA A 215 -13.70 -11.99 1.56
CA ALA A 215 -14.69 -12.29 2.58
C ALA A 215 -14.42 -11.57 3.91
N ALA A 216 -13.15 -11.38 4.30
CA ALA A 216 -12.78 -10.75 5.56
C ALA A 216 -12.96 -9.21 5.52
N GLY A 217 -12.64 -8.56 4.39
CA GLY A 217 -12.77 -7.11 4.25
C GLY A 217 -14.20 -6.62 4.05
N ARG A 218 -14.59 -5.58 4.77
CA ARG A 218 -15.90 -4.91 4.59
C ARG A 218 -15.84 -3.80 3.56
N SER A 219 -14.66 -3.21 3.35
CA SER A 219 -14.35 -2.23 2.31
C SER A 219 -13.07 -2.61 1.58
N PHE A 220 -13.00 -2.35 0.27
CA PHE A 220 -11.83 -2.57 -0.56
C PHE A 220 -11.57 -1.33 -1.41
N LEU A 221 -10.36 -0.83 -1.32
CA LEU A 221 -9.84 0.27 -2.12
C LEU A 221 -8.78 -0.25 -3.08
N SER A 222 -8.68 0.36 -4.26
CA SER A 222 -7.63 0.07 -5.21
C SER A 222 -6.92 1.35 -5.62
N CYS A 223 -5.59 1.36 -5.52
CA CYS A 223 -4.76 2.42 -6.08
C CYS A 223 -4.31 2.02 -7.48
N SER A 224 -4.56 2.87 -8.46
CA SER A 224 -4.15 2.71 -9.84
C SER A 224 -3.50 3.99 -10.36
N PRO A 225 -2.59 3.93 -11.36
CA PRO A 225 -2.10 5.14 -12.03
C PRO A 225 -3.26 5.94 -12.63
N ASP A 226 -3.14 7.27 -12.63
CA ASP A 226 -4.09 8.14 -13.36
C ASP A 226 -3.78 8.06 -14.86
N PRO A 227 -4.71 7.60 -15.73
CA PRO A 227 -4.45 7.49 -17.16
C PRO A 227 -4.32 8.85 -17.86
N ASP A 228 -4.85 9.91 -17.26
CA ASP A 228 -4.80 11.27 -17.81
C ASP A 228 -3.48 11.99 -17.48
N HIS A 229 -2.78 11.54 -16.43
CA HIS A 229 -1.55 12.15 -15.96
C HIS A 229 -0.44 11.08 -15.82
N PRO A 230 0.45 10.95 -16.80
CA PRO A 230 1.56 10.00 -16.73
C PRO A 230 2.51 10.36 -15.59
N ASN A 231 2.99 9.34 -14.88
CA ASN A 231 4.01 9.51 -13.86
C ASN A 231 5.31 10.03 -14.46
N THR A 232 6.01 10.86 -13.70
CA THR A 232 7.35 11.36 -14.02
C THR A 232 8.35 10.84 -12.98
N PRO A 233 9.66 11.04 -13.16
CA PRO A 233 10.64 10.69 -12.13
C PRO A 233 10.42 11.37 -10.76
N TYR A 234 9.73 12.52 -10.76
CA TYR A 234 9.51 13.35 -9.57
C TYR A 234 8.07 13.33 -9.07
N ASN A 235 7.12 12.92 -9.92
CA ASN A 235 5.70 13.01 -9.61
C ASN A 235 4.98 11.69 -9.92
N THR A 236 4.17 11.25 -8.98
CA THR A 236 3.26 10.11 -9.15
C THR A 236 1.84 10.62 -9.10
N TYR A 237 1.03 10.24 -10.08
CA TYR A 237 -0.40 10.55 -10.14
C TYR A 237 -1.20 9.27 -10.09
N GLY A 238 -2.22 9.25 -9.25
CA GLY A 238 -3.01 8.05 -9.08
C GLY A 238 -4.46 8.30 -8.72
N ILE A 239 -5.21 7.23 -8.75
CA ILE A 239 -6.63 7.19 -8.42
C ILE A 239 -6.85 6.12 -7.36
N VAL A 240 -7.46 6.50 -6.24
CA VAL A 240 -8.03 5.56 -5.26
C VAL A 240 -9.47 5.29 -5.63
N SER A 241 -9.78 4.06 -5.99
CA SER A 241 -11.12 3.62 -6.34
C SER A 241 -11.73 2.72 -5.29
N HIS A 242 -13.03 2.89 -5.00
CA HIS A 242 -13.77 2.07 -4.06
C HIS A 242 -14.31 0.82 -4.78
N VAL A 243 -13.59 -0.30 -4.66
CA VAL A 243 -13.85 -1.54 -5.42
C VAL A 243 -15.04 -2.31 -4.86
N LYS A 244 -15.11 -2.42 -3.52
CA LYS A 244 -16.15 -3.17 -2.81
C LYS A 244 -16.51 -2.48 -1.50
N CYS A 245 -17.82 -2.46 -1.20
CA CYS A 245 -18.33 -2.17 0.13
C CYS A 245 -19.56 -3.05 0.39
N ASN A 246 -19.60 -3.72 1.55
CA ASN A 246 -20.75 -4.55 1.96
C ASN A 246 -21.73 -3.78 2.86
N LEU A 247 -21.42 -2.54 3.21
CA LEU A 247 -22.14 -1.78 4.24
C LEU A 247 -23.02 -0.68 3.64
N VAL A 248 -22.55 -0.03 2.58
CA VAL A 248 -23.22 1.06 1.88
C VAL A 248 -22.84 1.04 0.38
N ALA A 249 -23.42 1.93 -0.41
CA ALA A 249 -23.01 2.14 -1.79
C ALA A 249 -21.54 2.60 -1.85
N LYS A 250 -20.83 2.17 -2.90
CA LYS A 250 -19.43 2.56 -3.12
C LYS A 250 -19.30 4.07 -3.29
N GLY A 251 -18.27 4.65 -2.67
CA GLY A 251 -17.90 6.04 -2.88
C GLY A 251 -17.29 6.29 -4.26
N PRO A 252 -17.25 7.56 -4.71
CA PRO A 252 -16.57 7.93 -5.93
C PRO A 252 -15.05 7.67 -5.85
N SER A 253 -14.40 7.59 -6.99
CA SER A 253 -12.94 7.51 -7.06
C SER A 253 -12.31 8.88 -6.77
N LEU A 254 -11.13 8.87 -6.15
CA LEU A 254 -10.38 10.04 -5.73
C LEU A 254 -9.04 10.12 -6.45
N LYS A 255 -8.77 11.26 -7.09
CA LYS A 255 -7.44 11.56 -7.64
C LYS A 255 -6.50 11.96 -6.52
N TYR A 256 -5.24 11.56 -6.65
CA TYR A 256 -4.15 12.01 -5.78
C TYR A 256 -2.87 12.23 -6.58
N ALA A 257 -2.00 13.05 -6.04
CA ALA A 257 -0.67 13.25 -6.55
C ALA A 257 0.38 13.20 -5.43
N ILE A 258 1.55 12.72 -5.78
CA ILE A 258 2.77 12.83 -4.98
C ILE A 258 3.74 13.65 -5.81
N ARG A 259 3.96 14.90 -5.43
CA ARG A 259 4.82 15.85 -6.13
C ARG A 259 6.04 16.14 -5.26
N GLU A 260 7.23 15.78 -5.75
CA GLU A 260 8.48 15.97 -4.98
C GLU A 260 8.41 15.39 -3.55
N GLY A 261 7.74 14.23 -3.40
CA GLY A 261 7.55 13.56 -2.11
C GLY A 261 6.38 14.08 -1.26
N VAL A 262 5.68 15.14 -1.68
CA VAL A 262 4.51 15.69 -0.97
C VAL A 262 3.22 15.13 -1.57
N PHE A 263 2.38 14.57 -0.71
CA PHE A 263 1.09 13.99 -1.11
C PHE A 263 -0.05 15.01 -1.05
N SER A 264 -0.96 14.95 -2.05
CA SER A 264 -2.24 15.68 -2.03
C SER A 264 -3.37 14.83 -2.62
N PHE A 265 -4.59 15.01 -2.09
CA PHE A 265 -5.79 14.61 -2.81
C PHE A 265 -6.18 15.71 -3.80
N ASP A 266 -6.35 15.38 -5.08
CA ASP A 266 -6.54 16.33 -6.18
C ASP A 266 -7.99 16.36 -6.70
N GLY A 267 -8.93 15.80 -5.93
CA GLY A 267 -10.37 15.84 -6.24
C GLY A 267 -10.96 14.50 -6.66
N LEU A 268 -12.12 14.55 -7.30
CA LEU A 268 -12.87 13.37 -7.71
C LEU A 268 -12.44 12.90 -9.12
N SER A 269 -12.59 11.58 -9.33
CA SER A 269 -12.47 10.95 -10.64
C SER A 269 -13.80 10.30 -11.03
N THR A 270 -14.15 10.37 -12.30
CA THR A 270 -15.30 9.66 -12.87
C THR A 270 -14.97 8.20 -13.20
N LEU A 271 -13.67 7.85 -13.24
CA LEU A 271 -13.23 6.49 -13.55
C LEU A 271 -13.49 5.56 -12.38
N THR A 272 -14.07 4.40 -12.65
CA THR A 272 -14.23 3.33 -11.70
C THR A 272 -13.00 2.41 -11.67
N ALA A 273 -12.91 1.53 -10.68
CA ALA A 273 -11.84 0.54 -10.64
C ALA A 273 -11.85 -0.41 -11.85
N ASP A 274 -13.03 -0.75 -12.37
CA ASP A 274 -13.18 -1.61 -13.55
C ASP A 274 -12.75 -0.86 -14.82
N ASP A 275 -13.07 0.42 -14.96
CA ASP A 275 -12.58 1.26 -16.06
C ASP A 275 -11.05 1.33 -16.10
N LEU A 276 -10.41 1.45 -14.93
CA LEU A 276 -8.96 1.50 -14.80
C LEU A 276 -8.26 0.18 -15.14
N ILE A 277 -8.97 -0.95 -15.01
CA ILE A 277 -8.46 -2.27 -15.43
C ILE A 277 -8.73 -2.51 -16.92
N ALA A 278 -9.93 -2.17 -17.39
CA ALA A 278 -10.35 -2.36 -18.77
C ALA A 278 -9.64 -1.39 -19.74
N SER A 279 -9.16 -0.25 -19.23
CA SER A 279 -8.33 0.64 -20.02
C SER A 279 -7.15 -0.17 -20.55
N PRO A 280 -7.00 -0.35 -21.89
CA PRO A 280 -5.80 -0.98 -22.40
C PRO A 280 -4.65 -0.25 -21.75
N LYS A 281 -3.67 -0.98 -21.25
CA LYS A 281 -2.41 -0.38 -20.78
C LYS A 281 -1.92 0.53 -21.92
N ARG A 282 -2.45 1.75 -22.00
CA ARG A 282 -1.64 2.85 -22.48
C ARG A 282 -0.47 2.72 -21.54
N SER A 283 0.61 2.22 -22.07
CA SER A 283 1.85 2.05 -21.35
C SER A 283 2.21 3.38 -20.68
N GLY A 284 1.53 3.65 -19.56
CA GLY A 284 2.09 4.30 -18.43
C GLY A 284 3.08 3.26 -17.94
N SER A 285 4.13 3.10 -18.70
CA SER A 285 5.32 2.41 -18.28
C SER A 285 5.60 3.00 -16.91
N THR A 286 5.62 2.17 -15.90
CA THR A 286 6.61 2.38 -14.84
C THR A 286 7.82 2.82 -15.61
N ILE A 287 8.18 4.14 -15.51
CA ILE A 287 9.37 4.64 -16.21
C ILE A 287 10.46 3.73 -15.69
N THR A 288 10.82 2.76 -16.49
CA THR A 288 11.85 1.81 -16.08
C THR A 288 13.13 2.62 -15.94
N ALA A 289 14.07 2.16 -15.14
CA ALA A 289 15.38 2.79 -15.08
C ALA A 289 15.99 2.93 -16.50
N LEU A 290 15.56 2.09 -17.44
CA LEU A 290 15.88 2.20 -18.87
C LEU A 290 15.17 3.39 -19.54
N ASP A 291 13.90 3.64 -19.24
CA ASP A 291 13.17 4.78 -19.85
C ASP A 291 13.69 6.11 -19.29
N THR A 292 14.00 6.16 -18.01
CA THR A 292 14.70 7.31 -17.39
C THR A 292 16.05 7.57 -18.04
N ALA A 293 16.81 6.50 -18.30
CA ALA A 293 18.07 6.60 -19.00
C ALA A 293 17.93 7.06 -20.45
N LYS A 294 16.88 6.63 -21.17
CA LYS A 294 16.58 7.10 -22.54
C LYS A 294 16.20 8.59 -22.55
N THR A 295 15.36 9.04 -21.64
CA THR A 295 14.97 10.45 -21.52
C THR A 295 16.19 11.31 -21.25
N PHE A 296 17.00 10.93 -20.26
CA PHE A 296 18.25 11.62 -19.94
C PHE A 296 19.20 11.72 -21.14
N LEU A 297 19.41 10.62 -21.87
CA LEU A 297 20.32 10.64 -23.02
C LEU A 297 19.77 11.50 -24.18
N ARG A 298 18.45 11.51 -24.43
CA ARG A 298 17.85 12.42 -25.43
C ARG A 298 18.07 13.88 -25.06
N GLU A 299 17.81 14.27 -23.83
CA GLU A 299 17.98 15.64 -23.36
C GLU A 299 19.46 16.05 -23.35
N ALA A 300 20.31 15.20 -22.81
CA ALA A 300 21.73 15.50 -22.71
C ALA A 300 22.45 15.60 -24.08
N LEU A 301 21.95 14.91 -25.10
CA LEU A 301 22.50 14.89 -26.45
C LEU A 301 21.73 15.76 -27.45
N ALA A 302 20.64 16.43 -27.03
CA ALA A 302 19.79 17.27 -27.88
C ALA A 302 20.59 18.44 -28.54
N HIS A 303 21.62 18.91 -27.86
CA HIS A 303 22.43 20.05 -28.32
C HIS A 303 23.77 19.64 -28.95
N GLY A 304 23.99 18.35 -29.16
CA GLY A 304 25.17 17.84 -29.83
C GLY A 304 25.86 16.68 -29.11
N PRO A 305 26.99 16.19 -29.69
CA PRO A 305 27.72 15.06 -29.12
C PRO A 305 28.35 15.41 -27.76
N ARG A 306 28.29 14.45 -26.82
CA ARG A 306 28.94 14.57 -25.49
C ARG A 306 29.78 13.35 -25.15
N ARG A 307 30.76 13.53 -24.26
CA ARG A 307 31.64 12.44 -23.81
C ARG A 307 30.85 11.42 -22.95
N SER A 308 31.07 10.15 -23.22
CA SER A 308 30.38 9.05 -22.52
C SER A 308 30.72 8.99 -21.03
N ASP A 309 31.96 9.33 -20.64
CA ASP A 309 32.41 9.37 -19.25
C ASP A 309 31.72 10.48 -18.46
N GLU A 310 31.52 11.65 -19.07
CA GLU A 310 30.76 12.77 -18.47
C GLU A 310 29.29 12.42 -18.28
N LEU A 311 28.65 11.81 -19.29
CA LEU A 311 27.27 11.38 -19.23
C LEU A 311 27.03 10.32 -18.13
N ILE A 312 27.95 9.33 -18.02
CA ILE A 312 27.89 8.31 -16.97
C ILE A 312 28.05 8.92 -15.58
N LYS A 313 28.97 9.86 -15.43
CA LYS A 313 29.22 10.57 -14.17
C LYS A 313 27.99 11.41 -13.77
N GLU A 314 27.47 12.21 -14.70
CA GLU A 314 26.28 13.05 -14.48
C GLU A 314 25.04 12.23 -14.09
N ALA A 315 24.79 11.12 -14.80
CA ALA A 315 23.67 10.24 -14.50
C ALA A 315 23.79 9.60 -13.11
N LYS A 316 25.00 9.28 -12.66
CA LYS A 316 25.27 8.74 -11.34
C LYS A 316 25.10 9.80 -10.25
N GLU A 317 25.63 11.01 -10.44
CA GLU A 317 25.54 12.12 -9.48
C GLU A 317 24.09 12.59 -9.28
N LYS A 318 23.29 12.58 -10.35
CA LYS A 318 21.87 12.93 -10.31
C LYS A 318 20.96 11.73 -9.96
N HIS A 319 21.49 10.58 -9.61
CA HIS A 319 20.74 9.35 -9.31
C HIS A 319 19.72 8.93 -10.39
N ILE A 320 20.01 9.25 -11.67
CA ILE A 320 19.10 9.01 -12.80
C ILE A 320 19.13 7.55 -13.26
N ALA A 321 20.32 6.98 -13.49
CA ALA A 321 20.46 5.63 -14.00
C ALA A 321 21.82 5.02 -13.69
N GLY A 322 21.86 3.71 -13.50
CA GLY A 322 23.10 2.94 -13.43
C GLY A 322 23.77 2.78 -14.81
N ARG A 323 25.05 2.45 -14.82
CA ARG A 323 25.85 2.30 -16.06
C ARG A 323 25.23 1.31 -17.06
N SER A 324 24.72 0.16 -16.61
CA SER A 324 24.08 -0.84 -17.48
C SER A 324 22.85 -0.28 -18.19
N ASN A 325 21.97 0.43 -17.47
CA ASN A 325 20.77 1.05 -18.05
C ASN A 325 21.11 2.15 -19.07
N LEU A 326 22.22 2.89 -18.88
CA LEU A 326 22.69 3.87 -19.87
C LEU A 326 23.17 3.21 -21.15
N PHE A 327 23.85 2.06 -21.06
CA PHE A 327 24.29 1.32 -22.26
C PHE A 327 23.13 0.64 -22.99
N GLU A 328 22.12 0.15 -22.26
CA GLU A 328 20.90 -0.37 -22.87
C GLU A 328 20.09 0.76 -23.53
N ALA A 329 19.98 1.92 -22.88
CA ALA A 329 19.33 3.10 -23.46
C ALA A 329 20.04 3.61 -24.69
N LYS A 330 21.39 3.63 -24.69
CA LYS A 330 22.24 3.94 -25.85
C LYS A 330 21.88 3.04 -27.04
N LYS A 331 21.81 1.73 -26.82
CA LYS A 331 21.45 0.74 -27.83
C LYS A 331 20.04 0.93 -28.34
N ALA A 332 19.08 1.18 -27.45
CA ALA A 332 17.65 1.34 -27.77
C ALA A 332 17.32 2.67 -28.48
N LEU A 333 18.22 3.65 -28.41
CA LEU A 333 18.11 4.95 -29.10
C LEU A 333 19.03 5.05 -30.32
N ASP A 334 19.67 3.96 -30.71
CA ASP A 334 20.64 3.90 -31.82
C ASP A 334 21.71 5.00 -31.75
N ILE A 335 22.09 5.38 -30.50
CA ILE A 335 23.10 6.41 -30.28
C ILE A 335 24.45 5.95 -30.81
N GLU A 336 24.99 6.71 -31.75
CA GLU A 336 26.29 6.48 -32.36
C GLU A 336 27.42 6.83 -31.38
N ALA A 337 28.53 6.13 -31.50
CA ALA A 337 29.71 6.34 -30.67
C ALA A 337 30.97 6.47 -31.53
N ASP A 338 31.55 7.67 -31.53
CA ASP A 338 32.80 7.98 -32.23
C ASP A 338 33.96 8.08 -31.27
N LYS A 339 35.12 7.58 -31.68
CA LYS A 339 36.36 7.68 -30.91
C LYS A 339 37.07 8.99 -31.21
N THR A 340 37.29 9.84 -30.21
CA THR A 340 37.85 11.18 -30.43
C THR A 340 39.33 11.16 -30.85
N THR A 341 40.18 10.23 -30.33
CA THR A 341 41.57 9.99 -30.66
C THR A 341 41.98 8.58 -30.25
N PHE A 342 43.19 8.13 -30.62
CA PHE A 342 43.68 6.78 -30.28
C PHE A 342 43.75 6.54 -28.76
N ALA A 343 43.90 7.59 -27.92
CA ALA A 343 43.89 7.56 -26.46
C ALA A 343 42.70 8.32 -25.84
N GLY A 344 41.72 8.76 -26.65
CA GLY A 344 40.59 9.58 -26.20
C GLY A 344 39.37 8.75 -25.85
N GLY A 345 38.44 9.35 -25.06
CA GLY A 345 37.14 8.74 -24.72
C GLY A 345 36.18 8.65 -25.90
N TRP A 346 35.04 8.01 -25.67
CA TRP A 346 33.97 7.89 -26.67
C TRP A 346 33.03 9.12 -26.60
N LEU A 347 32.69 9.69 -27.78
CA LEU A 347 31.63 10.67 -27.95
C LEU A 347 30.36 9.97 -28.37
N TRP A 348 29.27 10.26 -27.68
CA TRP A 348 27.95 9.77 -28.00
C TRP A 348 27.16 10.87 -28.69
N ARG A 349 26.42 10.54 -29.76
CA ARG A 349 25.51 11.44 -30.46
C ARG A 349 24.20 10.74 -30.83
N LEU A 350 23.11 11.48 -30.90
CA LEU A 350 21.85 10.98 -31.45
C LEU A 350 22.03 10.71 -32.95
N PRO A 351 21.35 9.69 -33.50
CA PRO A 351 21.30 9.48 -34.94
C PRO A 351 20.73 10.73 -35.61
N LYS A 352 21.24 11.06 -36.80
CA LYS A 352 20.64 12.13 -37.60
C LYS A 352 19.25 11.67 -38.04
N GLU A 353 18.22 12.51 -37.86
CA GLU A 353 16.93 12.30 -38.52
C GLU A 353 17.18 12.29 -40.03
N ASP A 354 16.94 11.17 -40.69
CA ASP A 354 16.94 11.11 -42.14
C ASP A 354 15.81 12.01 -42.60
N ASP A 355 16.19 13.05 -43.35
CA ASP A 355 15.32 13.97 -44.01
C ASP A 355 14.62 13.22 -45.17
N THR A 356 13.71 12.29 -44.87
CA THR A 356 12.82 11.69 -45.86
C THR A 356 11.66 12.65 -46.07
N GLY A 357 12.00 13.78 -46.70
CA GLY A 357 11.04 14.60 -47.44
C GLY A 357 10.68 13.89 -48.74
N THR A 358 9.47 13.54 -48.87
CA THR A 358 8.51 13.72 -49.99
C THR A 358 7.30 12.86 -49.79
#